data_14c1e4a7459534f91153ccacb0e76bcb
#
_entry.id   14c1e4a7459534f91153ccacb0e76bcb
#
_cell.length_a   1.000
_cell.length_b   1.000
_cell.length_c   1.000
_cell.angle_alpha   90.00
_cell.angle_beta   90.00
_cell.angle_gamma   90.00
#
_symmetry.space_group_name_H-M   'P 1'
#
loop_
_entity.id
_entity.type
_entity.pdbx_description
1 polymer ?
#
loop_
_entity_poly.entity_id
_entity_poly.type
_entity_poly.pdbx_seq_one_letter_code
_entity_poly.pdbx_strand_id
1 'polypeptide(L)'
;IRTSALVVDQLKAAGIDVVSGVGRTGVVGTIETGRPGPTVLLRADMDALPIQEMTGLDFASTVDGKMHACGHDLHTATLIGVGILLRDLAPRLNGTVRLMFQPAEETSESGARAMIEDGVLDGVDVALGFHNQPDEDVGTFSYIPGISNGSSDEFSILVRGRSGHAARPHLAADPIIAAATLVLQLQTIVSREVDPMHPAVLTIGGISGGMAENIIPDTVRLIGTVRTQLPANRDLIEDAIRRQCDGISTSMNVRCDFTMVRGVPAMVHDEKVTTRTMQAIADHFGQGAIRRRDATLGAEDFALISERVPTFQLGVGSRLPGRDDKLHNSDYQPDERSIRNGVVGLT
;
A
#
# COMPACT_ATOMS: atom_id res chain seq x y z
N ILE A 1 -7.26 7.44 -16.23
CA ILE A 1 -8.33 7.95 -17.14
C ILE A 1 -8.75 6.86 -18.12
N ARG A 2 -7.83 6.25 -18.90
CA ARG A 2 -8.17 5.19 -19.87
C ARG A 2 -8.80 3.96 -19.20
N THR A 3 -8.18 3.44 -18.13
CA THR A 3 -8.69 2.31 -17.34
C THR A 3 -10.05 2.62 -16.73
N SER A 4 -10.22 3.81 -16.14
CA SER A 4 -11.51 4.24 -15.58
C SER A 4 -12.63 4.25 -16.63
N ALA A 5 -12.35 4.75 -17.85
CA ALA A 5 -13.34 4.75 -18.93
C ALA A 5 -13.73 3.33 -19.32
N LEU A 6 -12.76 2.41 -19.45
CA LEU A 6 -13.03 1.00 -19.73
C LEU A 6 -13.92 0.35 -18.64
N VAL A 7 -13.61 0.60 -17.37
CA VAL A 7 -14.41 0.10 -16.23
C VAL A 7 -15.86 0.61 -16.33
N VAL A 8 -16.03 1.92 -16.55
CA VAL A 8 -17.36 2.53 -16.72
C VAL A 8 -18.15 1.87 -17.82
N ASP A 9 -17.53 1.65 -18.98
CA ASP A 9 -18.19 1.04 -20.14
C ASP A 9 -18.60 -0.41 -19.85
N GLN A 10 -17.73 -1.20 -19.23
CA GLN A 10 -18.03 -2.61 -18.88
C GLN A 10 -19.14 -2.74 -17.84
N LEU A 11 -19.11 -1.93 -16.79
CA LEU A 11 -20.14 -1.95 -15.74
C LEU A 11 -21.50 -1.49 -16.27
N LYS A 12 -21.53 -0.43 -17.09
CA LYS A 12 -22.77 0.03 -17.74
C LYS A 12 -23.35 -1.02 -18.69
N ALA A 13 -22.48 -1.69 -19.47
CA ALA A 13 -22.91 -2.79 -20.35
C ALA A 13 -23.53 -3.94 -19.57
N ALA A 14 -23.08 -4.19 -18.34
CA ALA A 14 -23.65 -5.17 -17.42
C ALA A 14 -24.91 -4.68 -16.67
N GLY A 15 -25.38 -3.46 -16.92
CA GLY A 15 -26.56 -2.89 -16.25
C GLY A 15 -26.32 -2.56 -14.77
N ILE A 16 -25.09 -2.17 -14.42
CA ILE A 16 -24.70 -1.74 -13.09
C ILE A 16 -24.71 -0.21 -13.05
N ASP A 17 -25.23 0.38 -11.98
CA ASP A 17 -25.20 1.82 -11.78
C ASP A 17 -23.76 2.28 -11.47
N VAL A 18 -23.30 3.33 -12.16
CA VAL A 18 -21.89 3.74 -12.13
C VAL A 18 -21.75 5.24 -11.87
N VAL A 19 -20.92 5.57 -10.90
CA VAL A 19 -20.39 6.92 -10.66
C VAL A 19 -18.91 6.92 -10.95
N SER A 20 -18.44 7.86 -11.78
CA SER A 20 -17.03 8.05 -12.12
C SER A 20 -16.49 9.38 -11.60
N GLY A 21 -15.17 9.48 -11.45
CA GLY A 21 -14.52 10.69 -10.94
C GLY A 21 -14.43 10.75 -9.41
N VAL A 22 -14.80 9.70 -8.70
CA VAL A 22 -14.65 9.57 -7.25
C VAL A 22 -13.15 9.43 -6.93
N GLY A 23 -12.61 10.26 -6.04
CA GLY A 23 -11.17 10.32 -5.81
C GLY A 23 -10.39 10.70 -7.09
N ARG A 24 -10.88 11.67 -7.85
CA ARG A 24 -10.38 12.19 -9.14
C ARG A 24 -10.66 11.26 -10.33
N THR A 25 -10.19 10.02 -10.34
CA THR A 25 -10.31 9.10 -11.48
C THR A 25 -10.86 7.72 -11.09
N GLY A 26 -11.27 7.54 -9.85
CA GLY A 26 -11.90 6.31 -9.39
C GLY A 26 -13.29 6.11 -9.97
N VAL A 27 -13.76 4.87 -9.92
CA VAL A 27 -15.09 4.46 -10.38
C VAL A 27 -15.76 3.66 -9.29
N VAL A 28 -17.04 3.93 -9.07
CA VAL A 28 -17.87 3.19 -8.12
C VAL A 28 -19.05 2.60 -8.87
N GLY A 29 -19.19 1.26 -8.84
CA GLY A 29 -20.37 0.55 -9.30
C GLY A 29 -21.27 0.20 -8.12
N THR A 30 -22.60 0.25 -8.28
CA THR A 30 -23.55 -0.12 -7.22
C THR A 30 -24.54 -1.14 -7.73
N ILE A 31 -24.72 -2.23 -6.97
CA ILE A 31 -25.72 -3.27 -7.24
C ILE A 31 -26.66 -3.31 -6.03
N GLU A 32 -27.84 -2.74 -6.18
CA GLU A 32 -28.90 -2.80 -5.19
C GLU A 32 -29.78 -4.03 -5.44
N THR A 33 -29.98 -4.85 -4.41
CA THR A 33 -30.83 -6.05 -4.52
C THR A 33 -32.31 -5.77 -4.29
N GLY A 34 -32.64 -4.58 -3.80
CA GLY A 34 -34.00 -4.21 -3.42
C GLY A 34 -34.47 -4.90 -2.13
N ARG A 35 -33.63 -5.64 -1.45
CA ARG A 35 -33.91 -6.32 -0.18
C ARG A 35 -33.03 -5.81 0.95
N PRO A 36 -33.56 -5.72 2.19
CA PRO A 36 -32.75 -5.32 3.34
C PRO A 36 -31.53 -6.23 3.55
N GLY A 37 -30.40 -5.65 3.89
CA GLY A 37 -29.18 -6.37 4.18
C GLY A 37 -27.99 -5.42 4.27
N PRO A 38 -26.78 -5.93 4.50
CA PRO A 38 -25.58 -5.10 4.61
C PRO A 38 -25.16 -4.51 3.26
N THR A 39 -24.41 -3.41 3.33
CA THR A 39 -23.65 -2.89 2.21
C THR A 39 -22.22 -3.46 2.25
N VAL A 40 -21.87 -4.26 1.26
CA VAL A 40 -20.54 -4.87 1.11
C VAL A 40 -19.78 -4.10 0.03
N LEU A 41 -18.62 -3.57 0.39
CA LEU A 41 -17.70 -2.96 -0.56
C LEU A 41 -16.67 -3.99 -1.03
N LEU A 42 -16.46 -4.08 -2.35
CA LEU A 42 -15.40 -4.86 -2.98
C LEU A 42 -14.44 -3.89 -3.69
N ARG A 43 -13.14 -3.99 -3.41
CA ARG A 43 -12.11 -3.07 -3.92
C ARG A 43 -11.14 -3.76 -4.87
N ALA A 44 -10.85 -3.11 -5.98
CA ALA A 44 -9.67 -3.33 -6.80
C ALA A 44 -8.98 -2.00 -7.07
N ASP A 45 -7.67 -1.98 -6.99
CA ASP A 45 -6.83 -0.90 -7.54
C ASP A 45 -6.72 -1.03 -9.06
N MET A 46 -6.32 0.06 -9.74
CA MET A 46 -6.27 0.08 -11.21
C MET A 46 -5.15 0.97 -11.78
N ASP A 47 -4.21 1.41 -10.96
CA ASP A 47 -3.08 2.23 -11.42
C ASP A 47 -1.92 1.38 -11.92
N ALA A 48 -1.03 2.01 -12.68
CA ALA A 48 0.18 1.43 -13.24
C ALA A 48 1.41 2.12 -12.66
N LEU A 49 2.49 1.35 -12.54
CA LEU A 49 3.80 1.81 -12.08
C LEU A 49 4.59 2.51 -13.20
N PRO A 50 5.50 3.44 -12.84
CA PRO A 50 6.40 4.10 -13.79
C PRO A 50 7.60 3.19 -14.15
N ILE A 51 7.30 2.00 -14.70
CA ILE A 51 8.26 0.96 -15.08
C ILE A 51 8.13 0.70 -16.58
N GLN A 52 9.27 0.58 -17.29
CA GLN A 52 9.25 0.13 -18.68
C GLN A 52 9.03 -1.38 -18.73
N GLU A 53 7.94 -1.80 -19.35
CA GLU A 53 7.63 -3.21 -19.50
C GLU A 53 8.60 -3.92 -20.45
N MET A 54 9.10 -5.07 -20.04
CA MET A 54 10.05 -5.90 -20.77
C MET A 54 9.56 -7.36 -20.94
N THR A 55 8.27 -7.60 -20.78
CA THR A 55 7.68 -8.96 -20.85
C THR A 55 7.71 -9.58 -22.24
N GLY A 56 7.64 -8.77 -23.29
CA GLY A 56 7.56 -9.22 -24.67
C GLY A 56 6.22 -9.89 -25.04
N LEU A 57 5.17 -9.72 -24.22
CA LEU A 57 3.84 -10.25 -24.49
C LEU A 57 3.13 -9.44 -25.59
N ASP A 58 2.26 -10.11 -26.34
CA ASP A 58 1.48 -9.47 -27.43
C ASP A 58 0.56 -8.33 -26.90
N PHE A 59 0.20 -8.38 -25.62
CA PHE A 59 -0.60 -7.39 -24.92
C PHE A 59 0.20 -6.51 -23.94
N ALA A 60 1.53 -6.49 -24.05
CA ALA A 60 2.36 -5.62 -23.26
C ALA A 60 1.93 -4.14 -23.37
N SER A 61 2.28 -3.34 -22.37
CA SER A 61 1.95 -1.92 -22.35
C SER A 61 2.40 -1.20 -23.62
N THR A 62 1.50 -0.45 -24.23
CA THR A 62 1.79 0.41 -25.39
C THR A 62 2.18 1.83 -24.96
N VAL A 63 2.32 2.09 -23.66
CA VAL A 63 2.68 3.38 -23.10
C VAL A 63 4.08 3.29 -22.50
N ASP A 64 5.05 3.95 -23.09
CA ASP A 64 6.43 3.95 -22.62
C ASP A 64 6.53 4.34 -21.14
N GLY A 65 7.33 3.60 -20.39
CA GLY A 65 7.54 3.83 -18.96
C GLY A 65 6.32 3.58 -18.08
N LYS A 66 5.34 2.79 -18.55
CA LYS A 66 4.17 2.40 -17.75
C LYS A 66 3.91 0.90 -17.86
N MET A 67 3.73 0.26 -16.70
CA MET A 67 3.46 -1.17 -16.61
C MET A 67 2.57 -1.49 -15.42
N HIS A 68 1.68 -2.46 -15.54
CA HIS A 68 0.98 -3.06 -14.40
C HIS A 68 1.89 -4.11 -13.70
N ALA A 69 3.02 -3.66 -13.14
CA ALA A 69 3.99 -4.53 -12.50
C ALA A 69 3.59 -5.00 -11.09
N CYS A 70 2.40 -4.59 -10.61
CA CYS A 70 1.78 -5.09 -9.38
C CYS A 70 0.52 -5.94 -9.65
N GLY A 71 0.09 -6.08 -10.92
CA GLY A 71 -1.07 -6.89 -11.30
C GLY A 71 -2.42 -6.20 -11.11
N HIS A 72 -2.45 -4.87 -11.05
CA HIS A 72 -3.71 -4.12 -10.90
C HIS A 72 -4.63 -4.23 -12.12
N ASP A 73 -4.13 -4.62 -13.28
CA ASP A 73 -4.91 -5.02 -14.44
C ASP A 73 -5.72 -6.31 -14.18
N LEU A 74 -5.10 -7.32 -13.54
CA LEU A 74 -5.80 -8.52 -13.07
C LEU A 74 -6.87 -8.17 -12.03
N HIS A 75 -6.53 -7.27 -11.09
CA HIS A 75 -7.47 -6.82 -10.06
C HIS A 75 -8.68 -6.14 -10.70
N THR A 76 -8.43 -5.21 -11.63
CA THR A 76 -9.49 -4.51 -12.37
C THR A 76 -10.37 -5.50 -13.13
N ALA A 77 -9.77 -6.43 -13.89
CA ALA A 77 -10.49 -7.43 -14.66
C ALA A 77 -11.32 -8.38 -13.77
N THR A 78 -10.73 -8.82 -12.66
CA THR A 78 -11.40 -9.66 -11.67
C THR A 78 -12.62 -8.96 -11.08
N LEU A 79 -12.49 -7.70 -10.63
CA LEU A 79 -13.61 -6.99 -10.02
C LEU A 79 -14.72 -6.65 -11.02
N ILE A 80 -14.40 -6.41 -12.30
CA ILE A 80 -15.42 -6.32 -13.38
C ILE A 80 -16.18 -7.64 -13.47
N GLY A 81 -15.48 -8.77 -13.52
CA GLY A 81 -16.09 -10.11 -13.57
C GLY A 81 -16.96 -10.40 -12.36
N VAL A 82 -16.52 -10.04 -11.16
CA VAL A 82 -17.32 -10.13 -9.92
C VAL A 82 -18.58 -9.29 -10.03
N GLY A 83 -18.49 -8.06 -10.51
CA GLY A 83 -19.64 -7.17 -10.70
C GLY A 83 -20.67 -7.77 -11.64
N ILE A 84 -20.26 -8.31 -12.79
CA ILE A 84 -21.14 -8.95 -13.75
C ILE A 84 -21.87 -10.15 -13.11
N LEU A 85 -21.12 -11.02 -12.41
CA LEU A 85 -21.69 -12.21 -11.78
C LEU A 85 -22.63 -11.86 -10.62
N LEU A 86 -22.28 -10.91 -9.77
CA LEU A 86 -23.13 -10.44 -8.67
C LEU A 86 -24.39 -9.73 -9.17
N ARG A 87 -24.30 -9.02 -10.30
CA ARG A 87 -25.50 -8.43 -10.94
C ARG A 87 -26.50 -9.51 -11.37
N ASP A 88 -26.03 -10.60 -11.97
CA ASP A 88 -26.86 -11.74 -12.34
C ASP A 88 -27.45 -12.46 -11.12
N LEU A 89 -26.67 -12.53 -10.03
CA LEU A 89 -27.09 -13.14 -8.78
C LEU A 89 -27.92 -12.20 -7.86
N ALA A 90 -28.06 -10.92 -8.20
CA ALA A 90 -28.76 -9.92 -7.38
C ALA A 90 -30.18 -10.38 -6.93
N PRO A 91 -30.99 -11.12 -7.73
CA PRO A 91 -32.26 -11.68 -7.28
C PRO A 91 -32.15 -12.68 -6.13
N ARG A 92 -30.97 -13.18 -5.79
CA ARG A 92 -30.70 -14.15 -4.71
C ARG A 92 -29.98 -13.53 -3.51
N LEU A 93 -29.49 -12.29 -3.65
CA LEU A 93 -28.71 -11.60 -2.63
C LEU A 93 -29.60 -10.65 -1.82
N ASN A 94 -29.14 -10.25 -0.63
CA ASN A 94 -29.74 -9.21 0.22
C ASN A 94 -28.72 -8.08 0.42
N GLY A 95 -29.22 -6.85 0.57
CA GLY A 95 -28.38 -5.67 0.79
C GLY A 95 -27.85 -5.05 -0.50
N THR A 96 -26.70 -4.43 -0.42
CA THR A 96 -26.07 -3.69 -1.53
C THR A 96 -24.62 -4.13 -1.72
N VAL A 97 -24.19 -4.26 -2.97
CA VAL A 97 -22.76 -4.43 -3.29
C VAL A 97 -22.25 -3.15 -3.92
N ARG A 98 -21.17 -2.63 -3.37
CA ARG A 98 -20.44 -1.48 -3.89
C ARG A 98 -19.09 -1.94 -4.44
N LEU A 99 -18.85 -1.71 -5.72
CA LEU A 99 -17.63 -2.04 -6.43
C LEU A 99 -16.76 -0.79 -6.50
N MET A 100 -15.61 -0.80 -5.82
CA MET A 100 -14.67 0.32 -5.77
C MET A 100 -13.46 0.02 -6.66
N PHE A 101 -13.34 0.76 -7.75
CA PHE A 101 -12.16 0.74 -8.61
C PHE A 101 -11.30 1.95 -8.28
N GLN A 102 -10.21 1.68 -7.57
CA GLN A 102 -9.38 2.69 -6.94
C GLN A 102 -8.19 3.09 -7.81
N PRO A 103 -7.93 4.40 -8.02
CA PRO A 103 -6.69 4.87 -8.61
C PRO A 103 -5.60 5.04 -7.57
N ALA A 104 -4.34 5.22 -8.00
CA ALA A 104 -3.23 5.77 -7.21
C ALA A 104 -2.96 5.06 -5.87
N GLU A 105 -2.97 3.72 -5.88
CA GLU A 105 -2.56 2.90 -4.73
C GLU A 105 -1.05 3.06 -4.48
N GLU A 106 -0.25 3.05 -5.54
CA GLU A 106 1.22 3.08 -5.54
C GLU A 106 1.82 4.48 -5.31
N THR A 107 1.00 5.46 -4.94
CA THR A 107 1.46 6.83 -4.78
C THR A 107 1.25 7.35 -3.35
N SER A 108 2.09 8.30 -2.93
CA SER A 108 1.95 8.97 -1.62
C SER A 108 0.64 9.76 -1.46
N GLU A 109 -0.03 10.12 -2.56
CA GLU A 109 -1.32 10.83 -2.52
C GLU A 109 -2.49 9.94 -2.10
N SER A 110 -2.35 8.61 -2.22
CA SER A 110 -3.35 7.59 -1.91
C SER A 110 -4.73 7.82 -2.52
N GLY A 111 -5.07 6.99 -3.50
CA GLY A 111 -6.41 7.01 -4.09
C GLY A 111 -7.50 6.57 -3.15
N ALA A 112 -7.21 5.64 -2.21
CA ALA A 112 -8.15 5.26 -1.17
C ALA A 112 -8.56 6.46 -0.32
N ARG A 113 -7.59 7.29 0.12
CA ARG A 113 -7.87 8.51 0.89
C ARG A 113 -8.82 9.44 0.14
N ALA A 114 -8.51 9.72 -1.12
CA ALA A 114 -9.33 10.61 -1.95
C ALA A 114 -10.75 10.07 -2.16
N MET A 115 -10.90 8.76 -2.39
CA MET A 115 -12.23 8.15 -2.55
C MET A 115 -13.01 8.10 -1.23
N ILE A 116 -12.34 7.94 -0.08
CA ILE A 116 -12.96 8.02 1.25
C ILE A 116 -13.46 9.44 1.52
N GLU A 117 -12.68 10.46 1.19
CA GLU A 117 -13.06 11.88 1.31
C GLU A 117 -14.29 12.20 0.45
N ASP A 118 -14.44 11.57 -0.70
CA ASP A 118 -15.61 11.67 -1.59
C ASP A 118 -16.78 10.75 -1.17
N GLY A 119 -16.71 10.10 0.01
CA GLY A 119 -17.83 9.37 0.61
C GLY A 119 -18.01 7.93 0.13
N VAL A 120 -16.97 7.28 -0.46
CA VAL A 120 -17.11 5.89 -0.93
C VAL A 120 -17.46 4.89 0.17
N LEU A 121 -17.20 5.22 1.43
CA LEU A 121 -17.55 4.37 2.59
C LEU A 121 -18.91 4.69 3.25
N ASP A 122 -19.65 5.67 2.75
CA ASP A 122 -20.92 6.05 3.37
C ASP A 122 -21.91 4.88 3.32
N GLY A 123 -22.32 4.42 4.52
CA GLY A 123 -23.23 3.29 4.66
C GLY A 123 -22.62 1.91 4.36
N VAL A 124 -21.31 1.78 4.22
CA VAL A 124 -20.63 0.49 4.07
C VAL A 124 -20.50 -0.20 5.42
N ASP A 125 -20.92 -1.46 5.51
CA ASP A 125 -20.84 -2.28 6.72
C ASP A 125 -19.56 -3.14 6.78
N VAL A 126 -19.03 -3.55 5.63
CA VAL A 126 -17.84 -4.39 5.50
C VAL A 126 -17.17 -4.16 4.15
N ALA A 127 -15.84 -4.24 4.12
CA ALA A 127 -15.09 -4.12 2.87
C ALA A 127 -14.17 -5.34 2.65
N LEU A 128 -14.14 -5.83 1.43
CA LEU A 128 -13.21 -6.86 0.98
C LEU A 128 -12.33 -6.32 -0.14
N GLY A 129 -11.02 -6.51 0.01
CA GLY A 129 -10.03 -6.35 -1.05
C GLY A 129 -9.46 -7.70 -1.46
N PHE A 130 -8.68 -7.69 -2.50
CA PHE A 130 -7.85 -8.84 -2.86
C PHE A 130 -6.57 -8.36 -3.53
N HIS A 131 -5.56 -9.22 -3.49
CA HIS A 131 -4.28 -8.96 -4.16
C HIS A 131 -3.77 -10.25 -4.81
N ASN A 132 -3.24 -10.15 -6.01
CA ASN A 132 -2.60 -11.28 -6.67
C ASN A 132 -1.28 -11.66 -5.96
N GLN A 133 -0.97 -12.95 -5.91
CA GLN A 133 0.19 -13.50 -5.24
C GLN A 133 1.04 -14.28 -6.24
N PRO A 134 2.10 -13.69 -6.84
CA PRO A 134 2.90 -14.34 -7.87
C PRO A 134 3.79 -15.47 -7.35
N ASP A 135 3.95 -15.59 -6.03
CA ASP A 135 4.67 -16.67 -5.36
C ASP A 135 3.76 -17.85 -4.96
N GLU A 136 2.46 -17.79 -5.28
CA GLU A 136 1.48 -18.84 -5.00
C GLU A 136 0.84 -19.37 -6.28
N ASP A 137 0.61 -20.69 -6.34
CA ASP A 137 0.02 -21.36 -7.50
C ASP A 137 -1.42 -20.89 -7.74
N VAL A 138 -1.81 -20.83 -9.01
CA VAL A 138 -3.20 -20.59 -9.41
C VAL A 138 -4.12 -21.63 -8.78
N GLY A 139 -5.24 -21.15 -8.20
CA GLY A 139 -6.19 -21.98 -7.45
C GLY A 139 -5.89 -22.07 -5.95
N THR A 140 -4.86 -21.35 -5.46
CA THR A 140 -4.65 -21.13 -4.04
C THR A 140 -5.14 -19.76 -3.61
N PHE A 141 -5.55 -19.66 -2.35
CA PHE A 141 -6.01 -18.44 -1.71
C PHE A 141 -5.30 -18.27 -0.37
N SER A 142 -4.82 -17.07 -0.11
CA SER A 142 -4.06 -16.84 1.10
C SER A 142 -4.65 -15.74 1.98
N TYR A 143 -4.31 -15.81 3.26
CA TYR A 143 -4.74 -14.85 4.25
C TYR A 143 -3.66 -14.62 5.31
N ILE A 144 -3.69 -13.44 5.88
CA ILE A 144 -2.87 -13.03 7.03
C ILE A 144 -3.83 -12.66 8.16
N PRO A 145 -3.83 -13.33 9.30
CA PRO A 145 -4.73 -13.00 10.40
C PRO A 145 -4.28 -11.75 11.15
N GLY A 146 -5.21 -10.86 11.49
CA GLY A 146 -4.92 -9.64 12.23
C GLY A 146 -4.13 -8.63 11.41
N ILE A 147 -2.99 -8.15 11.92
CA ILE A 147 -2.17 -7.15 11.22
C ILE A 147 -1.47 -7.81 10.04
N SER A 148 -1.75 -7.35 8.83
CA SER A 148 -1.19 -7.91 7.59
C SER A 148 -0.05 -7.09 7.01
N ASN A 149 -0.16 -5.76 7.01
CA ASN A 149 0.78 -4.84 6.41
C ASN A 149 1.24 -3.79 7.41
N GLY A 150 2.43 -3.25 7.22
CA GLY A 150 2.95 -2.15 8.04
C GLY A 150 2.41 -0.79 7.61
N SER A 151 2.53 0.18 8.53
CA SER A 151 2.37 1.60 8.20
C SER A 151 3.51 2.07 7.29
N SER A 152 3.28 3.16 6.59
CA SER A 152 4.32 3.82 5.79
C SER A 152 4.37 5.30 6.11
N ASP A 153 5.50 5.74 6.65
CA ASP A 153 5.75 7.13 6.97
C ASP A 153 7.05 7.61 6.33
N GLU A 154 7.08 8.86 5.93
CA GLU A 154 8.25 9.51 5.38
C GLU A 154 8.75 10.60 6.31
N PHE A 155 10.05 10.76 6.40
CA PHE A 155 10.61 11.86 7.15
C PHE A 155 11.77 12.55 6.42
N SER A 156 11.97 13.82 6.77
CA SER A 156 13.16 14.56 6.40
C SER A 156 13.74 15.30 7.61
N ILE A 157 15.05 15.37 7.67
CA ILE A 157 15.79 16.14 8.68
C ILE A 157 16.76 17.06 7.94
N LEU A 158 16.63 18.36 8.15
CA LEU A 158 17.60 19.33 7.65
C LEU A 158 18.51 19.76 8.81
N VAL A 159 19.74 19.28 8.78
CA VAL A 159 20.77 19.65 9.74
C VAL A 159 21.43 20.95 9.28
N ARG A 160 21.25 22.02 10.04
CA ARG A 160 21.82 23.34 9.77
C ARG A 160 22.99 23.61 10.70
N GLY A 161 24.14 23.83 10.11
CA GLY A 161 25.35 24.21 10.80
C GLY A 161 25.75 25.65 10.49
N ARG A 162 27.05 25.87 10.53
CA ARG A 162 27.71 27.10 10.10
C ARG A 162 28.91 26.74 9.22
N SER A 163 28.87 27.19 7.97
CA SER A 163 29.94 26.94 7.00
C SER A 163 31.28 27.52 7.42
N GLY A 164 32.35 26.94 6.88
CA GLY A 164 33.70 27.40 7.18
C GLY A 164 34.77 26.76 6.29
N HIS A 165 35.97 27.27 6.41
CA HIS A 165 37.13 26.71 5.75
C HIS A 165 37.53 25.38 6.42
N ALA A 166 37.71 24.30 5.63
CA ALA A 166 37.99 22.95 6.17
C ALA A 166 39.26 22.92 7.09
N ALA A 167 40.25 23.77 6.85
CA ALA A 167 41.41 23.89 7.72
C ALA A 167 41.18 24.68 9.04
N ARG A 168 39.95 25.21 9.24
CA ARG A 168 39.59 26.00 10.44
C ARG A 168 38.23 25.52 11.00
N PRO A 169 38.06 24.22 11.29
CA PRO A 169 36.78 23.66 11.72
C PRO A 169 36.28 24.26 13.06
N HIS A 170 37.15 24.74 13.92
CA HIS A 170 36.81 25.39 15.18
C HIS A 170 36.03 26.71 15.02
N LEU A 171 36.00 27.29 13.83
CA LEU A 171 35.22 28.48 13.48
C LEU A 171 33.87 28.15 12.79
N ALA A 172 33.60 26.86 12.53
CA ALA A 172 32.40 26.35 11.91
C ALA A 172 31.52 25.61 12.93
N ALA A 173 30.36 25.16 12.47
CA ALA A 173 29.56 24.10 13.10
C ALA A 173 29.22 23.09 12.01
N ASP A 174 29.85 21.92 12.06
CA ASP A 174 29.90 20.99 10.94
C ASP A 174 28.62 20.12 10.85
N PRO A 175 27.71 20.37 9.89
CA PRO A 175 26.50 19.59 9.76
C PRO A 175 26.74 18.20 9.16
N ILE A 176 27.90 17.94 8.50
CA ILE A 176 28.23 16.62 7.98
C ILE A 176 28.49 15.65 9.11
N ILE A 177 29.34 16.06 10.08
CA ILE A 177 29.63 15.21 11.25
C ILE A 177 28.36 15.01 12.09
N ALA A 178 27.56 16.07 12.27
CA ALA A 178 26.31 15.98 13.01
C ALA A 178 25.31 15.02 12.33
N ALA A 179 25.12 15.12 11.01
CA ALA A 179 24.25 14.23 10.24
C ALA A 179 24.75 12.77 10.26
N ALA A 180 26.04 12.53 10.09
CA ALA A 180 26.63 11.18 10.16
C ALA A 180 26.41 10.55 11.55
N THR A 181 26.59 11.31 12.62
CA THR A 181 26.32 10.84 13.99
C THR A 181 24.83 10.55 14.19
N LEU A 182 23.95 11.43 13.70
CA LEU A 182 22.51 11.24 13.79
C LEU A 182 22.04 9.97 13.04
N VAL A 183 22.61 9.68 11.86
CA VAL A 183 22.30 8.44 11.11
C VAL A 183 22.56 7.20 11.97
N LEU A 184 23.68 7.15 12.68
CA LEU A 184 24.03 6.04 13.58
C LEU A 184 23.11 5.99 14.81
N GLN A 185 22.81 7.14 15.42
CA GLN A 185 21.93 7.21 16.58
C GLN A 185 20.49 6.79 16.26
N LEU A 186 19.95 7.20 15.12
CA LEU A 186 18.60 6.82 14.69
C LEU A 186 18.41 5.30 14.59
N GLN A 187 19.47 4.54 14.28
CA GLN A 187 19.38 3.06 14.27
C GLN A 187 19.16 2.48 15.67
N THR A 188 19.51 3.20 16.73
CA THR A 188 19.29 2.73 18.11
C THR A 188 17.81 2.76 18.51
N ILE A 189 16.98 3.54 17.84
CA ILE A 189 15.54 3.61 18.13
C ILE A 189 14.91 2.23 17.94
N VAL A 190 15.08 1.61 16.77
CA VAL A 190 14.54 0.27 16.51
C VAL A 190 15.22 -0.77 17.39
N SER A 191 16.54 -0.71 17.54
CA SER A 191 17.29 -1.77 18.25
C SER A 191 17.23 -1.68 19.77
N ARG A 192 16.83 -0.54 20.38
CA ARG A 192 16.89 -0.29 21.84
C ARG A 192 15.61 0.25 22.45
N GLU A 193 14.67 0.78 21.66
CA GLU A 193 13.46 1.40 22.18
C GLU A 193 12.18 0.68 21.73
N VAL A 194 12.17 0.11 20.54
CA VAL A 194 11.06 -0.73 20.08
C VAL A 194 11.19 -2.12 20.70
N ASP A 195 10.07 -2.68 21.20
CA ASP A 195 10.01 -4.07 21.67
C ASP A 195 10.45 -5.00 20.54
N PRO A 196 11.45 -5.88 20.73
CA PRO A 196 11.93 -6.78 19.68
C PRO A 196 10.88 -7.78 19.17
N MET A 197 9.76 -7.95 19.88
CA MET A 197 8.62 -8.75 19.43
C MET A 197 7.72 -7.98 18.45
N HIS A 198 7.95 -6.68 18.25
CA HIS A 198 7.16 -5.83 17.37
C HIS A 198 7.98 -5.40 16.16
N PRO A 199 7.63 -5.85 14.94
CA PRO A 199 8.35 -5.45 13.73
C PRO A 199 8.33 -3.94 13.51
N ALA A 200 9.52 -3.37 13.28
CA ALA A 200 9.69 -1.98 12.91
C ALA A 200 10.94 -1.79 12.05
N VAL A 201 10.87 -0.84 11.12
CA VAL A 201 11.99 -0.43 10.26
C VAL A 201 12.10 1.08 10.28
N LEU A 202 13.33 1.58 10.47
CA LEU A 202 13.70 2.97 10.24
C LEU A 202 14.87 2.96 9.25
N THR A 203 14.65 3.51 8.07
CA THR A 203 15.66 3.55 7.00
C THR A 203 15.97 4.99 6.61
N ILE A 204 17.27 5.32 6.58
CA ILE A 204 17.76 6.53 5.93
C ILE A 204 17.98 6.18 4.46
N GLY A 205 17.11 6.69 3.58
CA GLY A 205 17.17 6.45 2.14
C GLY A 205 18.09 7.41 1.39
N GLY A 206 18.44 8.54 2.01
CA GLY A 206 19.33 9.51 1.38
C GLY A 206 19.97 10.46 2.36
N ILE A 207 21.20 10.86 2.03
CA ILE A 207 21.98 11.90 2.69
C ILE A 207 22.58 12.80 1.60
N SER A 208 22.44 14.11 1.72
CA SER A 208 22.98 15.07 0.75
C SER A 208 23.45 16.35 1.44
N GLY A 209 24.63 16.84 1.03
CA GLY A 209 25.24 18.07 1.54
C GLY A 209 26.71 18.18 1.13
N GLY A 210 27.23 19.40 1.11
CA GLY A 210 28.59 19.70 0.67
C GLY A 210 28.73 19.80 -0.84
N MET A 211 29.72 20.60 -1.31
CA MET A 211 29.99 20.84 -2.73
C MET A 211 31.49 20.82 -3.07
N ALA A 212 32.37 20.96 -2.08
CA ALA A 212 33.81 21.02 -2.27
C ALA A 212 34.54 20.47 -1.04
N GLU A 213 35.70 19.83 -1.25
CA GLU A 213 36.50 19.17 -0.23
C GLU A 213 37.09 20.11 0.81
N ASN A 214 37.24 21.38 0.46
CA ASN A 214 37.87 22.41 1.33
C ASN A 214 36.84 23.33 2.01
N ILE A 215 35.53 23.02 1.93
CA ILE A 215 34.44 23.82 2.49
C ILE A 215 33.58 22.94 3.39
N ILE A 216 33.44 23.31 4.68
CA ILE A 216 32.39 22.79 5.55
C ILE A 216 31.08 23.45 5.11
N PRO A 217 30.03 22.68 4.70
CA PRO A 217 28.78 23.26 4.24
C PRO A 217 27.98 23.89 5.39
N ASP A 218 26.93 24.59 5.05
CA ASP A 218 25.97 25.14 6.02
C ASP A 218 24.81 24.19 6.32
N THR A 219 24.55 23.23 5.43
CA THR A 219 23.41 22.29 5.56
C THR A 219 23.74 20.88 5.08
N VAL A 220 23.10 19.88 5.72
CA VAL A 220 22.99 18.51 5.25
C VAL A 220 21.55 18.06 5.40
N ARG A 221 21.01 17.40 4.38
CA ARG A 221 19.66 16.83 4.40
C ARG A 221 19.71 15.32 4.50
N LEU A 222 18.89 14.76 5.39
CA LEU A 222 18.55 13.35 5.48
C LEU A 222 17.10 13.16 5.05
N ILE A 223 16.82 12.08 4.34
CA ILE A 223 15.48 11.61 4.03
C ILE A 223 15.37 10.13 4.36
N GLY A 224 14.20 9.70 4.82
CA GLY A 224 14.02 8.31 5.22
C GLY A 224 12.56 7.92 5.35
N THR A 225 12.36 6.65 5.73
CA THR A 225 11.03 6.06 5.95
C THR A 225 10.99 5.29 7.26
N VAL A 226 9.80 5.27 7.87
CA VAL A 226 9.48 4.45 9.03
C VAL A 226 8.34 3.50 8.66
N ARG A 227 8.49 2.23 9.07
CA ARG A 227 7.48 1.18 8.90
C ARG A 227 7.25 0.50 10.23
N THR A 228 6.00 0.34 10.64
CA THR A 228 5.64 -0.41 11.85
C THR A 228 4.26 -1.05 11.70
N GLN A 229 3.97 -2.04 12.55
CA GLN A 229 2.66 -2.67 12.59
C GLN A 229 1.76 -2.13 13.69
N LEU A 230 2.32 -1.48 14.71
CA LEU A 230 1.55 -0.98 15.85
C LEU A 230 1.52 0.54 15.88
N PRO A 231 0.36 1.18 16.04
CA PRO A 231 0.25 2.64 16.16
C PRO A 231 1.13 3.21 17.27
N ALA A 232 1.22 2.54 18.44
CA ALA A 232 2.06 2.97 19.56
C ALA A 232 3.56 3.04 19.20
N ASN A 233 4.05 2.09 18.36
CA ASN A 233 5.43 2.13 17.89
C ASN A 233 5.66 3.26 16.88
N ARG A 234 4.65 3.61 16.10
CA ARG A 234 4.68 4.75 15.18
C ARG A 234 4.90 6.07 15.93
N ASP A 235 4.15 6.26 17.02
CA ASP A 235 4.29 7.43 17.91
C ASP A 235 5.64 7.45 18.62
N LEU A 236 6.04 6.30 19.20
CA LEU A 236 7.33 6.15 19.87
C LEU A 236 8.50 6.51 18.95
N ILE A 237 8.51 6.03 17.71
CA ILE A 237 9.61 6.27 16.77
C ILE A 237 9.65 7.74 16.36
N GLU A 238 8.51 8.37 16.08
CA GLU A 238 8.47 9.81 15.75
C GLU A 238 9.03 10.66 16.91
N ASP A 239 8.60 10.40 18.15
CA ASP A 239 9.08 11.10 19.34
C ASP A 239 10.57 10.86 19.58
N ALA A 240 11.04 9.63 19.36
CA ALA A 240 12.44 9.28 19.49
C ALA A 240 13.32 9.99 18.44
N ILE A 241 12.88 10.08 17.17
CA ILE A 241 13.59 10.85 16.14
C ILE A 241 13.72 12.32 16.57
N ARG A 242 12.63 12.93 17.04
CA ARG A 242 12.61 14.31 17.51
C ARG A 242 13.60 14.52 18.65
N ARG A 243 13.59 13.64 19.65
CA ARG A 243 14.52 13.67 20.80
C ARG A 243 15.98 13.52 20.36
N GLN A 244 16.29 12.63 19.40
CA GLN A 244 17.65 12.48 18.86
C GLN A 244 18.09 13.73 18.10
N CYS A 245 17.21 14.37 17.35
CA CYS A 245 17.47 15.66 16.69
C CYS A 245 17.82 16.76 17.70
N ASP A 246 17.07 16.86 18.80
CA ASP A 246 17.33 17.84 19.86
C ASP A 246 18.67 17.57 20.56
N GLY A 247 18.99 16.29 20.82
CA GLY A 247 20.26 15.86 21.39
C GLY A 247 21.45 16.24 20.52
N ILE A 248 21.40 15.96 19.22
CA ILE A 248 22.45 16.34 18.26
C ILE A 248 22.55 17.86 18.13
N SER A 249 21.43 18.56 18.08
CA SER A 249 21.41 20.02 17.99
C SER A 249 22.19 20.64 19.16
N THR A 250 21.98 20.14 20.37
CA THR A 250 22.63 20.61 21.57
C THR A 250 24.12 20.23 21.62
N SER A 251 24.44 18.96 21.35
CA SER A 251 25.79 18.43 21.53
C SER A 251 26.79 18.90 20.46
N MET A 252 26.31 19.20 19.24
CA MET A 252 27.15 19.58 18.10
C MET A 252 26.99 21.03 17.66
N ASN A 253 26.21 21.82 18.40
CA ASN A 253 25.97 23.23 18.11
C ASN A 253 25.45 23.48 16.69
N VAL A 254 24.52 22.60 16.26
CA VAL A 254 23.78 22.67 14.99
C VAL A 254 22.27 22.81 15.29
N ARG A 255 21.48 22.98 14.25
CA ARG A 255 20.01 22.92 14.35
C ARG A 255 19.49 21.82 13.44
N CYS A 256 18.68 20.92 13.97
CA CYS A 256 17.98 19.88 13.22
C CYS A 256 16.50 20.28 13.05
N ASP A 257 16.08 20.53 11.82
CA ASP A 257 14.67 20.75 11.47
C ASP A 257 14.09 19.39 11.01
N PHE A 258 13.32 18.75 11.87
CA PHE A 258 12.66 17.45 11.61
C PHE A 258 11.23 17.65 11.11
N THR A 259 10.88 16.95 10.05
CA THR A 259 9.52 16.87 9.52
C THR A 259 9.16 15.41 9.24
N MET A 260 7.98 14.98 9.65
CA MET A 260 7.43 13.66 9.35
C MET A 260 6.08 13.80 8.67
N VAL A 261 5.87 13.05 7.60
CA VAL A 261 4.59 12.92 6.92
C VAL A 261 4.09 11.51 7.16
N ARG A 262 3.03 11.40 7.95
CA ARG A 262 2.37 10.12 8.19
C ARG A 262 1.56 9.74 6.97
N GLY A 263 1.93 8.63 6.33
CA GLY A 263 1.25 8.04 5.20
C GLY A 263 0.12 7.09 5.64
N VAL A 264 0.10 5.88 5.08
CA VAL A 264 -0.94 4.90 5.39
C VAL A 264 -0.67 4.20 6.74
N PRO A 265 -1.73 3.85 7.50
CA PRO A 265 -1.59 3.07 8.73
C PRO A 265 -1.23 1.61 8.45
N ALA A 266 -1.01 0.84 9.50
CA ALA A 266 -0.94 -0.62 9.38
C ALA A 266 -2.32 -1.18 9.01
N MET A 267 -2.35 -2.15 8.10
CA MET A 267 -3.60 -2.80 7.70
C MET A 267 -3.97 -3.90 8.70
N VAL A 268 -5.21 -3.87 9.17
CA VAL A 268 -5.75 -4.83 10.14
C VAL A 268 -6.93 -5.55 9.54
N HIS A 269 -6.84 -6.86 9.43
CA HIS A 269 -7.93 -7.73 9.00
C HIS A 269 -8.88 -8.03 10.17
N ASP A 270 -10.17 -7.84 9.95
CA ASP A 270 -11.20 -8.24 10.93
C ASP A 270 -11.27 -9.77 11.01
N GLU A 271 -11.24 -10.31 12.23
CA GLU A 271 -11.21 -11.76 12.47
C GLU A 271 -12.46 -12.46 11.96
N LYS A 272 -13.64 -11.85 12.14
CA LYS A 272 -14.90 -12.45 11.72
C LYS A 272 -15.04 -12.45 10.21
N VAL A 273 -14.67 -11.34 9.56
CA VAL A 273 -14.70 -11.24 8.10
C VAL A 273 -13.71 -12.22 7.50
N THR A 274 -12.47 -12.28 8.01
CA THR A 274 -11.44 -13.23 7.58
C THR A 274 -11.93 -14.67 7.70
N THR A 275 -12.44 -15.06 8.88
CA THR A 275 -12.88 -16.43 9.14
C THR A 275 -14.03 -16.84 8.21
N ARG A 276 -15.03 -15.97 8.03
CA ARG A 276 -16.17 -16.26 7.15
C ARG A 276 -15.75 -16.37 5.67
N THR A 277 -14.91 -15.46 5.20
CA THR A 277 -14.40 -15.50 3.82
C THR A 277 -13.58 -16.76 3.58
N MET A 278 -12.65 -17.09 4.49
CA MET A 278 -11.82 -18.29 4.33
C MET A 278 -12.62 -19.59 4.44
N GLN A 279 -13.68 -19.61 5.26
CA GLN A 279 -14.60 -20.77 5.30
C GLN A 279 -15.34 -20.93 3.97
N ALA A 280 -15.86 -19.86 3.38
CA ALA A 280 -16.52 -19.92 2.08
C ALA A 280 -15.56 -20.38 0.96
N ILE A 281 -14.32 -19.91 0.96
CA ILE A 281 -13.27 -20.41 0.06
C ILE A 281 -13.01 -21.91 0.29
N ALA A 282 -12.91 -22.35 1.53
CA ALA A 282 -12.70 -23.77 1.86
C ALA A 282 -13.84 -24.66 1.39
N ASP A 283 -15.08 -24.21 1.56
CA ASP A 283 -16.28 -24.95 1.17
C ASP A 283 -16.36 -25.14 -0.35
N HIS A 284 -15.87 -24.14 -1.13
CA HIS A 284 -15.93 -24.20 -2.60
C HIS A 284 -14.69 -24.85 -3.23
N PHE A 285 -13.46 -24.44 -2.78
CA PHE A 285 -12.20 -24.87 -3.40
C PHE A 285 -11.49 -26.00 -2.60
N GLY A 286 -11.99 -26.32 -1.41
CA GLY A 286 -11.38 -27.27 -0.49
C GLY A 286 -10.29 -26.66 0.40
N GLN A 287 -10.04 -27.27 1.55
CA GLN A 287 -9.01 -26.82 2.52
C GLN A 287 -7.59 -26.78 1.93
N GLY A 288 -7.31 -27.64 0.95
CA GLY A 288 -6.02 -27.69 0.27
C GLY A 288 -5.69 -26.43 -0.55
N ALA A 289 -6.69 -25.61 -0.87
CA ALA A 289 -6.50 -24.36 -1.59
C ALA A 289 -6.05 -23.19 -0.68
N ILE A 290 -6.17 -23.35 0.65
CA ILE A 290 -5.91 -22.27 1.60
C ILE A 290 -4.44 -22.25 2.04
N ARG A 291 -3.87 -21.02 2.11
CA ARG A 291 -2.54 -20.76 2.64
C ARG A 291 -2.62 -19.67 3.70
N ARG A 292 -1.98 -19.90 4.84
CA ARG A 292 -1.71 -18.84 5.80
C ARG A 292 -0.35 -18.22 5.49
N ARG A 293 -0.27 -16.90 5.49
CA ARG A 293 0.97 -16.14 5.29
C ARG A 293 1.35 -15.37 6.55
N ASP A 294 2.61 -14.98 6.61
CA ASP A 294 3.12 -14.08 7.63
C ASP A 294 2.90 -12.62 7.22
N ALA A 295 2.75 -11.77 8.22
CA ALA A 295 2.62 -10.34 8.03
C ALA A 295 3.89 -9.73 7.41
N THR A 296 3.72 -8.62 6.69
CA THR A 296 4.80 -7.89 6.05
C THR A 296 4.88 -6.44 6.56
N LEU A 297 6.00 -5.76 6.28
CA LEU A 297 6.12 -4.31 6.44
C LEU A 297 5.92 -3.53 5.13
N GLY A 298 5.52 -4.22 4.06
CA GLY A 298 4.96 -3.55 2.87
C GLY A 298 3.73 -2.73 3.25
N ALA A 299 3.52 -1.61 2.60
CA ALA A 299 2.35 -0.77 2.83
C ALA A 299 1.27 -1.06 1.78
N GLU A 300 0.02 -0.79 2.14
CA GLU A 300 -1.16 -0.94 1.28
C GLU A 300 -2.20 0.09 1.74
N ASP A 301 -2.70 0.92 0.84
CA ASP A 301 -3.58 2.02 1.23
C ASP A 301 -5.04 1.59 1.51
N PHE A 302 -5.39 0.32 1.21
CA PHE A 302 -6.60 -0.33 1.72
C PHE A 302 -6.67 -0.32 3.26
N ALA A 303 -5.53 -0.15 3.93
CA ALA A 303 -5.41 0.08 5.36
C ALA A 303 -6.27 1.27 5.85
N LEU A 304 -6.42 2.33 5.05
CA LEU A 304 -7.28 3.48 5.39
C LEU A 304 -8.76 3.10 5.47
N ILE A 305 -9.19 2.11 4.72
CA ILE A 305 -10.54 1.54 4.80
C ILE A 305 -10.66 0.69 6.06
N SER A 306 -9.60 -0.07 6.43
CA SER A 306 -9.60 -0.91 7.62
C SER A 306 -9.70 -0.12 8.94
N GLU A 307 -9.34 1.16 8.96
CA GLU A 307 -9.58 2.05 10.10
C GLU A 307 -11.04 2.49 10.27
N ARG A 308 -11.89 2.27 9.25
CA ARG A 308 -13.27 2.79 9.20
C ARG A 308 -14.33 1.70 9.30
N VAL A 309 -14.09 0.57 8.64
CA VAL A 309 -15.05 -0.55 8.57
C VAL A 309 -14.30 -1.88 8.72
N PRO A 310 -14.95 -2.95 9.20
CA PRO A 310 -14.36 -4.29 9.21
C PRO A 310 -13.91 -4.70 7.80
N THR A 311 -12.64 -5.12 7.66
CA THR A 311 -12.05 -5.44 6.35
C THR A 311 -11.32 -6.75 6.34
N PHE A 312 -11.17 -7.29 5.13
CA PHE A 312 -10.25 -8.37 4.83
C PHE A 312 -9.72 -8.23 3.40
N GLN A 313 -8.43 -8.49 3.19
CA GLN A 313 -7.82 -8.58 1.86
C GLN A 313 -7.39 -10.03 1.58
N LEU A 314 -7.98 -10.62 0.54
CA LEU A 314 -7.73 -11.99 0.10
C LEU A 314 -6.51 -12.05 -0.82
N GLY A 315 -5.55 -12.94 -0.54
CA GLY A 315 -4.51 -13.27 -1.52
C GLY A 315 -5.05 -14.27 -2.54
N VAL A 316 -4.77 -14.03 -3.82
CA VAL A 316 -5.17 -14.92 -4.93
C VAL A 316 -3.91 -15.35 -5.68
N GLY A 317 -3.60 -16.64 -5.65
CA GLY A 317 -2.42 -17.20 -6.31
C GLY A 317 -2.42 -16.94 -7.81
N SER A 318 -1.31 -16.41 -8.32
CA SER A 318 -1.15 -16.01 -9.72
C SER A 318 0.21 -16.42 -10.32
N ARG A 319 0.90 -17.39 -9.70
CA ARG A 319 2.20 -17.86 -10.20
C ARG A 319 2.06 -18.50 -11.57
N LEU A 320 2.82 -18.01 -12.53
CA LEU A 320 2.98 -18.65 -13.82
C LEU A 320 3.95 -19.85 -13.68
N PRO A 321 3.57 -21.06 -14.12
CA PRO A 321 4.40 -22.25 -13.94
C PRO A 321 5.81 -22.08 -14.52
N GLY A 322 6.84 -22.43 -13.71
CA GLY A 322 8.23 -22.33 -14.10
C GLY A 322 8.87 -20.94 -13.96
N ARG A 323 8.15 -19.97 -13.42
CA ARG A 323 8.67 -18.63 -13.13
C ARG A 323 8.69 -18.33 -11.61
N ASP A 324 9.57 -17.45 -11.21
CA ASP A 324 9.66 -16.89 -9.85
C ASP A 324 9.56 -15.36 -9.94
N ASP A 325 8.43 -14.91 -10.46
CA ASP A 325 8.16 -13.49 -10.68
C ASP A 325 8.04 -12.73 -9.36
N LYS A 326 8.50 -11.49 -9.36
CA LYS A 326 8.35 -10.57 -8.24
C LYS A 326 7.57 -9.35 -8.71
N LEU A 327 6.72 -8.85 -7.82
CA LEU A 327 6.03 -7.58 -8.03
C LEU A 327 7.07 -6.46 -8.27
N HIS A 328 6.68 -5.44 -9.01
CA HIS A 328 7.48 -4.25 -9.36
C HIS A 328 8.70 -4.55 -10.25
N ASN A 329 8.78 -5.72 -10.85
CA ASN A 329 9.81 -6.04 -11.84
C ASN A 329 9.31 -5.81 -13.28
N SER A 330 10.21 -5.37 -14.16
CA SER A 330 9.89 -5.03 -15.55
C SER A 330 9.46 -6.24 -16.41
N ASP A 331 9.75 -7.46 -15.98
CA ASP A 331 9.42 -8.72 -16.64
C ASP A 331 8.33 -9.52 -15.91
N TYR A 332 7.64 -8.90 -14.92
CA TYR A 332 6.55 -9.51 -14.16
C TYR A 332 5.44 -10.02 -15.07
N GLN A 333 5.06 -11.29 -14.91
CA GLN A 333 4.00 -11.95 -15.69
C GLN A 333 3.15 -12.82 -14.77
N PRO A 334 1.97 -12.37 -14.37
CA PRO A 334 1.03 -13.21 -13.63
C PRO A 334 0.29 -14.19 -14.56
N ASP A 335 -0.17 -15.28 -13.99
CA ASP A 335 -1.04 -16.22 -14.70
C ASP A 335 -2.48 -15.70 -14.73
N GLU A 336 -3.01 -15.37 -15.91
CA GLU A 336 -4.35 -14.82 -16.12
C GLU A 336 -5.47 -15.75 -15.66
N ARG A 337 -5.21 -17.08 -15.49
CA ARG A 337 -6.18 -18.02 -14.92
C ARG A 337 -6.58 -17.65 -13.48
N SER A 338 -5.76 -16.86 -12.79
CA SER A 338 -6.08 -16.30 -11.49
C SER A 338 -7.31 -15.40 -11.50
N ILE A 339 -7.62 -14.72 -12.61
CA ILE A 339 -8.82 -13.86 -12.76
C ILE A 339 -10.08 -14.68 -12.47
N ARG A 340 -10.23 -15.85 -13.10
CA ARG A 340 -11.38 -16.72 -12.86
C ARG A 340 -11.51 -17.13 -11.39
N ASN A 341 -10.38 -17.49 -10.76
CA ASN A 341 -10.36 -17.88 -9.35
C ASN A 341 -10.73 -16.71 -8.44
N GLY A 342 -10.20 -15.52 -8.73
CA GLY A 342 -10.55 -14.30 -8.01
C GLY A 342 -12.05 -13.97 -8.13
N VAL A 343 -12.62 -14.07 -9.36
CA VAL A 343 -14.05 -13.84 -9.57
C VAL A 343 -14.90 -14.80 -8.73
N VAL A 344 -14.62 -16.10 -8.77
CA VAL A 344 -15.38 -17.09 -8.01
C VAL A 344 -15.15 -16.95 -6.50
N GLY A 345 -13.91 -16.63 -6.08
CA GLY A 345 -13.56 -16.50 -4.66
C GLY A 345 -14.18 -15.27 -3.98
N LEU A 346 -14.49 -14.21 -4.74
CA LEU A 346 -15.08 -12.97 -4.24
C LEU A 346 -16.61 -12.90 -4.42
N THR A 347 -17.22 -13.89 -5.08
CA THR A 347 -18.67 -13.99 -5.31
C THR A 347 -19.33 -14.97 -4.35
#